data_ee641b0b8fc41fab0226ab06ce472c8d
#
_entry.id   ee641b0b8fc41fab0226ab06ce472c8d
#
_cell.length_a   1.000
_cell.length_b   1.000
_cell.length_c   1.000
_cell.angle_alpha   90.00
_cell.angle_beta   90.00
_cell.angle_gamma   90.00
#
_symmetry.space_group_name_H-M   'P 1'
#
loop_
_entity.id
_entity.type
_entity.pdbx_description
1 polymer ?
#
loop_
_entity_poly.entity_id
_entity_poly.type
_entity_poly.pdbx_seq_one_letter_code
_entity_poly.pdbx_strand_id
1 'polypeptide(L)'
;LRHAFLQALRLIASDKQTHRVLLIATHKVEYTEELCAVQQRHLRSQASALRYIHTALAAAFEMNKKAPPLPLQAAAGGLQMLIEGLLHQWLLNPEAFDLVGTGASVLNVYLTGLGLAGLQALPSDTADSA
;
A
#
# COMPACT_ATOMS: atom_id res chain seq x y z
N LEU A 1 -3.52 -9.40 3.52
CA LEU A 1 -2.97 -8.04 3.40
C LEU A 1 -1.77 -7.98 2.46
N ARG A 2 -0.77 -8.81 2.71
CA ARG A 2 0.45 -8.85 1.88
C ARG A 2 0.13 -9.17 0.42
N HIS A 3 -0.71 -10.16 0.19
CA HIS A 3 -1.11 -10.56 -1.16
C HIS A 3 -1.83 -9.43 -1.89
N ALA A 4 -2.82 -8.80 -1.26
CA ALA A 4 -3.56 -7.70 -1.86
C ALA A 4 -2.65 -6.52 -2.20
N PHE A 5 -1.69 -6.22 -1.34
CA PHE A 5 -0.72 -5.16 -1.56
C PHE A 5 0.16 -5.47 -2.79
N LEU A 6 0.68 -6.69 -2.88
CA LEU A 6 1.51 -7.09 -4.01
C LEU A 6 0.74 -7.09 -5.33
N GLN A 7 -0.52 -7.51 -5.31
CA GLN A 7 -1.37 -7.46 -6.49
C GLN A 7 -1.57 -6.02 -6.96
N ALA A 8 -1.82 -5.11 -6.03
CA ALA A 8 -1.97 -3.69 -6.36
C ALA A 8 -0.69 -3.11 -6.99
N LEU A 9 0.48 -3.44 -6.43
CA LEU A 9 1.75 -2.99 -6.97
C LEU A 9 2.00 -3.52 -8.38
N ARG A 10 1.67 -4.78 -8.63
CA ARG A 10 1.83 -5.40 -9.95
C ARG A 10 0.92 -4.72 -10.98
N LEU A 11 -0.32 -4.43 -10.60
CA LEU A 11 -1.26 -3.75 -11.48
C LEU A 11 -0.75 -2.37 -11.85
N ILE A 12 -0.31 -1.58 -10.87
CA ILE A 12 0.20 -0.23 -11.09
C ILE A 12 1.45 -0.27 -11.98
N ALA A 13 2.35 -1.22 -11.75
CA ALA A 13 3.58 -1.33 -12.51
C ALA A 13 3.33 -1.71 -13.98
N SER A 14 2.27 -2.45 -14.27
CA SER A 14 1.98 -2.94 -15.61
C SER A 14 1.04 -2.05 -16.42
N ASP A 15 0.24 -1.19 -15.78
CA ASP A 15 -0.77 -0.39 -16.45
C ASP A 15 -0.29 1.06 -16.60
N LYS A 16 0.05 1.43 -17.84
CA LYS A 16 0.53 2.78 -18.16
C LYS A 16 -0.50 3.86 -17.88
N GLN A 17 -1.79 3.56 -18.07
CA GLN A 17 -2.84 4.53 -17.80
C GLN A 17 -2.99 4.80 -16.32
N THR A 18 -2.99 3.76 -15.50
CA THR A 18 -3.02 3.87 -14.05
C THR A 18 -1.80 4.64 -13.55
N HIS A 19 -0.62 4.33 -14.10
CA HIS A 19 0.62 5.05 -13.79
C HIS A 19 0.47 6.54 -14.06
N ARG A 20 -0.04 6.91 -15.23
CA ARG A 20 -0.22 8.31 -15.62
C ARG A 20 -1.19 9.04 -14.70
N VAL A 21 -2.32 8.42 -14.40
CA VAL A 21 -3.34 9.00 -13.50
C VAL A 21 -2.76 9.22 -12.11
N LEU A 22 -2.06 8.25 -11.56
CA LEU A 22 -1.44 8.37 -10.25
C LEU A 22 -0.36 9.45 -10.22
N LEU A 23 0.41 9.56 -11.30
CA LEU A 23 1.44 10.59 -11.41
C LEU A 23 0.81 12.00 -11.37
N ILE A 24 -0.26 12.20 -12.12
CA ILE A 24 -0.99 13.47 -12.11
C ILE A 24 -1.56 13.75 -10.72
N ALA A 25 -2.21 12.76 -10.11
CA ALA A 25 -2.88 12.94 -8.83
C ALA A 25 -1.89 13.24 -7.69
N THR A 26 -0.69 12.64 -7.73
CA THR A 26 0.29 12.78 -6.65
C THR A 26 1.20 14.00 -6.81
N HIS A 27 1.41 14.51 -8.01
CA HIS A 27 2.41 15.55 -8.27
C HIS A 27 1.87 16.85 -8.80
N LYS A 28 0.62 16.90 -9.24
CA LYS A 28 0.04 18.14 -9.74
C LYS A 28 -0.42 19.04 -8.60
N VAL A 29 -0.02 20.29 -8.68
CA VAL A 29 -0.33 21.31 -7.67
C VAL A 29 -1.37 22.30 -8.19
N GLU A 30 -1.53 22.41 -9.50
CA GLU A 30 -2.49 23.32 -10.11
C GLU A 30 -3.87 22.67 -10.22
N TYR A 31 -4.89 23.40 -9.76
CA TYR A 31 -6.25 22.90 -9.72
C TYR A 31 -7.11 23.56 -10.79
N THR A 32 -7.32 22.83 -11.87
CA THR A 32 -8.46 23.06 -12.75
C THR A 32 -9.61 22.18 -12.23
N GLU A 33 -10.85 22.41 -12.69
CA GLU A 33 -11.99 21.60 -12.28
C GLU A 33 -11.75 20.11 -12.56
N GLU A 34 -11.13 19.78 -13.70
CA GLU A 34 -10.79 18.41 -14.07
C GLU A 34 -9.79 17.80 -13.09
N LEU A 35 -8.76 18.56 -12.73
CA LEU A 35 -7.74 18.09 -11.79
C LEU A 35 -8.30 17.95 -10.38
N CYS A 36 -9.22 18.82 -9.98
CA CYS A 36 -9.91 18.67 -8.69
C CYS A 36 -10.69 17.37 -8.63
N ALA A 37 -11.38 16.99 -9.69
CA ALA A 37 -12.14 15.73 -9.74
C ALA A 37 -11.20 14.53 -9.63
N VAL A 38 -10.06 14.56 -10.32
CA VAL A 38 -9.05 13.50 -10.25
C VAL A 38 -8.49 13.41 -8.82
N GLN A 39 -8.15 14.54 -8.23
CA GLN A 39 -7.62 14.57 -6.88
C GLN A 39 -8.62 14.06 -5.85
N GLN A 40 -9.89 14.43 -5.96
CA GLN A 40 -10.93 13.92 -5.07
C GLN A 40 -11.10 12.42 -5.17
N ARG A 41 -11.03 11.88 -6.38
CA ARG A 41 -11.07 10.43 -6.57
C ARG A 41 -9.87 9.75 -5.93
N HIS A 42 -8.69 10.36 -6.06
CA HIS A 42 -7.47 9.85 -5.43
C HIS A 42 -7.61 9.86 -3.90
N LEU A 43 -8.10 10.95 -3.30
CA LEU A 43 -8.31 11.04 -1.86
C LEU A 43 -9.31 10.00 -1.36
N ARG A 44 -10.40 9.77 -2.11
CA ARG A 44 -11.36 8.73 -1.76
C ARG A 44 -10.75 7.34 -1.83
N SER A 45 -9.91 7.11 -2.83
CA SER A 45 -9.19 5.86 -2.97
C SER A 45 -8.24 5.64 -1.79
N GLN A 46 -7.53 6.69 -1.36
CA GLN A 46 -6.66 6.61 -0.18
C GLN A 46 -7.45 6.31 1.09
N ALA A 47 -8.61 6.94 1.26
CA ALA A 47 -9.45 6.69 2.42
C ALA A 47 -9.97 5.25 2.45
N SER A 48 -10.33 4.71 1.29
CA SER A 48 -10.75 3.32 1.17
C SER A 48 -9.61 2.35 1.48
N ALA A 49 -8.41 2.66 0.98
CA ALA A 49 -7.23 1.86 1.25
C ALA A 49 -6.89 1.87 2.74
N LEU A 50 -6.99 3.03 3.39
CA LEU A 50 -6.73 3.14 4.82
C LEU A 50 -7.71 2.28 5.63
N ARG A 51 -8.99 2.32 5.29
CA ARG A 51 -10.01 1.48 5.95
C ARG A 51 -9.71 0.01 5.77
N TYR A 52 -9.31 -0.39 4.57
CA TYR A 52 -8.94 -1.77 4.29
C TYR A 52 -7.74 -2.20 5.13
N ILE A 53 -6.70 -1.39 5.17
CA ILE A 53 -5.48 -1.68 5.94
C ILE A 53 -5.80 -1.77 7.42
N HIS A 54 -6.59 -0.83 7.93
CA HIS A 54 -6.99 -0.83 9.34
C HIS A 54 -7.73 -2.12 9.71
N THR A 55 -8.72 -2.49 8.90
CA THR A 55 -9.50 -3.72 9.12
C THR A 55 -8.62 -4.96 9.05
N ALA A 56 -7.72 -5.03 8.06
CA ALA A 56 -6.84 -6.17 7.89
C ALA A 56 -5.85 -6.30 9.05
N LEU A 57 -5.28 -5.19 9.52
CA LEU A 57 -4.37 -5.21 10.66
C LEU A 57 -5.10 -5.59 11.94
N ALA A 58 -6.29 -5.06 12.16
CA ALA A 58 -7.10 -5.42 13.33
C ALA A 58 -7.36 -6.92 13.37
N ALA A 59 -7.75 -7.51 12.25
CA ALA A 59 -7.99 -8.94 12.15
C ALA A 59 -6.70 -9.74 12.38
N ALA A 60 -5.57 -9.28 11.86
CA ALA A 60 -4.29 -9.95 12.02
C ALA A 60 -3.84 -9.97 13.49
N PHE A 61 -3.96 -8.87 14.19
CA PHE A 61 -3.61 -8.82 15.61
C PHE A 61 -4.52 -9.73 16.44
N GLU A 62 -5.82 -9.71 16.16
CA GLU A 62 -6.77 -10.56 16.84
C GLU A 62 -6.50 -12.04 16.60
N MET A 63 -6.24 -12.42 15.33
CA MET A 63 -5.95 -13.79 14.95
C MET A 63 -4.68 -14.32 15.63
N ASN A 64 -3.67 -13.47 15.77
CA ASN A 64 -2.40 -13.86 16.39
C ASN A 64 -2.40 -13.63 17.90
N LYS A 65 -3.49 -13.18 18.47
CA LYS A 65 -3.64 -12.89 19.90
C LYS A 65 -2.54 -11.99 20.42
N LYS A 66 -2.21 -10.97 19.64
CA LYS A 66 -1.18 -9.98 19.97
C LYS A 66 -1.79 -8.60 20.05
N ALA A 67 -1.28 -7.80 20.98
CA ALA A 67 -1.64 -6.41 21.07
C ALA A 67 -0.73 -5.60 20.13
N PRO A 68 -1.27 -4.61 19.39
CA PRO A 68 -0.42 -3.76 18.57
C PRO A 68 0.55 -2.95 19.47
N PRO A 69 1.80 -2.76 19.02
CA PRO A 69 2.79 -1.98 19.80
C PRO A 69 2.52 -0.49 19.81
N LEU A 70 1.57 -0.02 19.01
CA LEU A 70 1.14 1.37 18.94
C LEU A 70 -0.36 1.36 18.60
N PRO A 71 -1.07 2.51 18.72
CA PRO A 71 -2.48 2.54 18.35
C PRO A 71 -2.70 2.00 16.95
N LEU A 72 -3.75 1.19 16.77
CA LEU A 72 -4.03 0.53 15.50
C LEU A 72 -4.19 1.53 14.35
N GLN A 73 -4.80 2.68 14.63
CA GLN A 73 -4.93 3.74 13.63
C GLN A 73 -3.57 4.26 13.17
N ALA A 74 -2.62 4.40 14.07
CA ALA A 74 -1.26 4.81 13.74
C ALA A 74 -0.54 3.74 12.92
N ALA A 75 -0.73 2.47 13.26
CA ALA A 75 -0.13 1.37 12.50
C ALA A 75 -0.65 1.34 11.06
N ALA A 76 -1.96 1.51 10.90
CA ALA A 76 -2.57 1.53 9.58
C ALA A 76 -2.14 2.75 8.77
N GLY A 77 -2.13 3.92 9.40
CA GLY A 77 -1.67 5.16 8.76
C GLY A 77 -0.21 5.09 8.35
N GLY A 78 0.63 4.53 9.20
CA GLY A 78 2.06 4.35 8.91
C GLY A 78 2.28 3.43 7.72
N LEU A 79 1.56 2.32 7.65
CA LEU A 79 1.65 1.42 6.51
C LEU A 79 1.19 2.10 5.23
N GLN A 80 0.10 2.86 5.28
CA GLN A 80 -0.36 3.60 4.12
C GLN A 80 0.68 4.60 3.63
N MET A 81 1.33 5.32 4.55
CA MET A 81 2.39 6.27 4.19
C MET A 81 3.59 5.59 3.54
N LEU A 82 3.95 4.39 3.99
CA LEU A 82 5.00 3.60 3.35
C LEU A 82 4.63 3.25 1.92
N ILE A 83 3.40 2.79 1.71
CA ILE A 83 2.90 2.42 0.38
C ILE A 83 2.90 3.65 -0.52
N GLU A 84 2.37 4.76 -0.06
CA GLU A 84 2.32 5.98 -0.83
C GLU A 84 3.71 6.52 -1.17
N GLY A 85 4.63 6.45 -0.21
CA GLY A 85 6.01 6.86 -0.43
C GLY A 85 6.71 6.02 -1.49
N LEU A 86 6.51 4.70 -1.44
CA LEU A 86 7.04 3.79 -2.45
C LEU A 86 6.48 4.10 -3.83
N LEU A 87 5.18 4.28 -3.92
CA LEU A 87 4.52 4.59 -5.19
C LEU A 87 4.97 5.94 -5.73
N HIS A 88 5.04 6.95 -4.87
CA HIS A 88 5.46 8.29 -5.25
C HIS A 88 6.87 8.29 -5.84
N GLN A 89 7.81 7.66 -5.17
CA GLN A 89 9.18 7.58 -5.64
C GLN A 89 9.30 6.78 -6.92
N TRP A 90 8.58 5.68 -7.02
CA TRP A 90 8.60 4.85 -8.21
C TRP A 90 7.99 5.58 -9.42
N LEU A 91 6.91 6.33 -9.21
CA LEU A 91 6.28 7.10 -10.29
C LEU A 91 7.22 8.17 -10.84
N LEU A 92 8.04 8.77 -9.96
CA LEU A 92 9.02 9.76 -10.38
C LEU A 92 10.14 9.15 -11.22
N ASN A 93 10.58 7.96 -10.86
CA ASN A 93 11.65 7.27 -11.57
C ASN A 93 11.47 5.75 -11.47
N PRO A 94 10.72 5.15 -12.42
CA PRO A 94 10.44 3.71 -12.38
C PRO A 94 11.68 2.83 -12.50
N GLU A 95 12.81 3.38 -12.94
CA GLU A 95 14.05 2.63 -13.07
C GLU A 95 14.89 2.63 -11.79
N ALA A 96 14.52 3.47 -10.80
CA ALA A 96 15.30 3.61 -9.58
C ALA A 96 15.30 2.34 -8.72
N PHE A 97 14.18 1.61 -8.71
CA PHE A 97 14.07 0.38 -7.92
C PHE A 97 12.92 -0.49 -8.43
N ASP A 98 12.99 -1.76 -8.08
CA ASP A 98 11.90 -2.71 -8.36
C ASP A 98 10.75 -2.48 -7.37
N LEU A 99 9.63 -1.99 -7.86
CA LEU A 99 8.49 -1.65 -7.00
C LEU A 99 7.97 -2.86 -6.22
N VAL A 100 7.77 -4.00 -6.90
CA VAL A 100 7.22 -5.18 -6.26
C VAL A 100 8.20 -5.78 -5.26
N GLY A 101 9.45 -5.94 -5.65
CA GLY A 101 10.47 -6.54 -4.78
C GLY A 101 10.78 -5.68 -3.57
N THR A 102 11.00 -4.39 -3.78
CA THR A 102 11.27 -3.45 -2.67
C THR A 102 10.03 -3.31 -1.78
N GLY A 103 8.84 -3.22 -2.38
CA GLY A 103 7.60 -3.15 -1.63
C GLY A 103 7.38 -4.35 -0.73
N ALA A 104 7.65 -5.56 -1.24
CA ALA A 104 7.55 -6.77 -0.44
C ALA A 104 8.53 -6.76 0.74
N SER A 105 9.77 -6.33 0.50
CA SER A 105 10.80 -6.27 1.55
C SER A 105 10.43 -5.26 2.63
N VAL A 106 10.01 -4.07 2.24
CA VAL A 106 9.61 -3.03 3.19
C VAL A 106 8.38 -3.45 3.99
N LEU A 107 7.39 -4.05 3.32
CA LEU A 107 6.21 -4.56 4.00
C LEU A 107 6.57 -5.62 5.03
N ASN A 108 7.46 -6.55 4.67
CA ASN A 108 7.91 -7.60 5.59
C ASN A 108 8.58 -7.01 6.83
N VAL A 109 9.43 -6.01 6.66
CA VAL A 109 10.09 -5.34 7.78
C VAL A 109 9.06 -4.65 8.68
N TYR A 110 8.12 -3.96 8.08
CA TYR A 110 7.08 -3.26 8.84
C TYR A 110 6.22 -4.23 9.63
N LEU A 111 5.74 -5.30 8.98
CA LEU A 111 4.90 -6.30 9.66
C LEU A 111 5.68 -7.01 10.77
N THR A 112 6.95 -7.29 10.54
CA THR A 112 7.83 -7.87 11.56
C THR A 112 7.95 -6.94 12.76
N GLY A 113 8.12 -5.65 12.52
CA GLY A 113 8.17 -4.64 13.56
C GLY A 113 6.88 -4.53 14.36
N LEU A 114 5.75 -4.81 13.72
CA LEU A 114 4.45 -4.86 14.40
C LEU A 114 4.23 -6.17 15.17
N GLY A 115 5.10 -7.15 15.01
CA GLY A 115 4.93 -8.46 15.63
C GLY A 115 4.09 -9.43 14.80
N LEU A 116 3.93 -9.16 13.52
CA LEU A 116 3.08 -9.96 12.62
C LEU A 116 3.89 -10.77 11.60
N ALA A 117 5.14 -11.11 11.92
CA ALA A 117 6.03 -11.82 11.01
C ALA A 117 5.44 -13.15 10.50
N GLY A 118 4.67 -13.84 11.32
CA GLY A 118 4.05 -15.10 10.95
C GLY A 118 3.05 -15.02 9.81
N LEU A 119 2.51 -13.84 9.51
CA LEU A 119 1.57 -13.67 8.42
C LEU A 119 2.20 -13.84 7.04
N GLN A 120 3.50 -13.74 6.95
CA GLN A 120 4.23 -13.89 5.70
C GLN A 120 4.17 -15.31 5.16
N ALA A 121 3.91 -16.28 6.00
CA ALA A 121 3.88 -17.69 5.66
C ALA A 121 2.48 -18.22 5.37
N LEU A 122 1.47 -17.35 5.22
CA LEU A 122 0.11 -17.77 4.97
C LEU A 122 0.01 -18.47 3.59
N PRO A 123 -0.71 -19.61 3.52
CA PRO A 123 -0.84 -20.36 2.28
C PRO A 123 -1.38 -19.55 1.10
N SER A 124 -2.24 -18.57 1.37
CA SER A 124 -2.81 -17.71 0.33
C SER A 124 -1.75 -16.90 -0.43
N ASP A 125 -0.68 -16.50 0.25
CA ASP A 125 0.43 -15.81 -0.41
C ASP A 125 1.17 -16.72 -1.37
N THR A 126 1.29 -17.99 -1.02
CA THR A 126 1.98 -18.98 -1.83
C THR A 126 1.15 -19.39 -3.04
N ALA A 127 -0.16 -19.59 -2.84
CA ALA A 127 -1.07 -20.00 -3.91
C ALA A 127 -1.13 -18.98 -5.03
N ASP A 128 -1.05 -17.71 -4.69
CA ASP A 128 -1.18 -16.63 -5.66
C ASP A 128 0.13 -16.31 -6.38
N SER A 129 1.24 -16.76 -5.87
CA SER A 129 2.52 -16.60 -6.55
C SER A 129 2.74 -17.65 -7.65
N ALA A 130 1.91 -18.67 -7.66
CA ALA A 130 1.93 -19.67 -8.71
C ALA A 130 1.04 -19.25 -9.87
#